data_2e66a7f058f31423aaa6a1ea184a1205
#
_entry.id   2e66a7f058f31423aaa6a1ea184a1205
#
_cell.length_a   1.000
_cell.length_b   1.000
_cell.length_c   1.000
_cell.angle_alpha   90.00
_cell.angle_beta   90.00
_cell.angle_gamma   90.00
#
_symmetry.space_group_name_H-M   'P 1'
#
loop_
_entity.id
_entity.type
_entity.pdbx_description
1 polymer ?
#
loop_
_entity_poly.entity_id
_entity_poly.type
_entity_poly.pdbx_seq_one_letter_code
_entity_poly.pdbx_strand_id
1 'polypeptide(L)'
;MVQPLSKQTIIPFLTEIFERRGTEEYLGEPVTIGAHMLQAAHFAQQDGHDDIVIAAALLHDVGHFTGDFIGMPLAEGTAFMEDTTDRQHERAGAEVLDAFFPELVVDCCRYHVAAKRYLCAREPGYFEELSAASVHS
;
A
#
# COMPACT_ATOMS: atom_id res chain seq x y z
N MET A 1 3.72 -8.09 -21.56
CA MET A 1 4.55 -6.89 -21.40
C MET A 1 3.75 -5.82 -20.67
N VAL A 2 4.33 -5.24 -19.63
CA VAL A 2 3.69 -4.18 -18.86
C VAL A 2 3.86 -2.86 -19.64
N GLN A 3 2.76 -2.12 -19.84
CA GLN A 3 2.83 -0.82 -20.48
C GLN A 3 3.39 0.20 -19.49
N PRO A 4 4.25 1.13 -19.95
CA PRO A 4 4.73 2.20 -19.08
C PRO A 4 3.58 3.06 -18.57
N LEU A 5 3.65 3.44 -17.30
CA LEU A 5 2.68 4.35 -16.72
C LEU A 5 2.94 5.77 -17.19
N SER A 6 1.85 6.52 -17.36
CA SER A 6 1.89 7.91 -17.80
C SER A 6 0.83 8.71 -17.07
N LYS A 7 0.84 10.04 -17.27
CA LYS A 7 -0.20 10.91 -16.72
C LYS A 7 -1.59 10.52 -17.20
N GLN A 8 -1.71 9.92 -18.38
CA GLN A 8 -2.98 9.48 -18.93
C GLN A 8 -3.42 8.13 -18.40
N THR A 9 -2.50 7.29 -17.94
CA THR A 9 -2.81 5.90 -17.56
C THR A 9 -2.76 5.63 -16.06
N ILE A 10 -2.19 6.55 -15.26
CA ILE A 10 -2.02 6.32 -13.83
C ILE A 10 -3.36 6.16 -13.10
N ILE A 11 -4.36 6.99 -13.39
CA ILE A 11 -5.66 6.88 -12.73
C ILE A 11 -6.41 5.61 -13.16
N PRO A 12 -6.50 5.28 -14.47
CA PRO A 12 -7.06 3.98 -14.87
C PRO A 12 -6.34 2.79 -14.24
N PHE A 13 -5.03 2.84 -14.12
CA PHE A 13 -4.25 1.79 -13.48
C PHE A 13 -4.61 1.62 -12.01
N LEU A 14 -4.66 2.71 -11.26
CA LEU A 14 -5.04 2.67 -9.84
C LEU A 14 -6.49 2.21 -9.66
N THR A 15 -7.38 2.68 -10.52
CA THR A 15 -8.79 2.26 -10.49
C THR A 15 -8.91 0.75 -10.67
N GLU A 16 -8.17 0.18 -11.60
CA GLU A 16 -8.17 -1.27 -11.83
C GLU A 16 -7.70 -2.05 -10.60
N ILE A 17 -6.71 -1.53 -9.88
CA ILE A 17 -6.26 -2.16 -8.63
C ILE A 17 -7.43 -2.31 -7.67
N PHE A 18 -8.20 -1.24 -7.44
CA PHE A 18 -9.33 -1.29 -6.51
C PHE A 18 -10.48 -2.15 -7.03
N GLU A 19 -10.74 -2.15 -8.33
CA GLU A 19 -11.86 -2.89 -8.91
C GLU A 19 -11.60 -4.38 -9.05
N ARG A 20 -10.36 -4.78 -9.29
CA ARG A 20 -10.00 -6.18 -9.55
C ARG A 20 -9.07 -6.75 -8.50
N ARG A 21 -7.86 -6.20 -8.39
CA ARG A 21 -6.82 -6.78 -7.55
C ARG A 21 -7.02 -6.48 -6.07
N GLY A 22 -7.72 -5.39 -5.76
CA GLY A 22 -8.04 -5.02 -4.39
C GLY A 22 -8.98 -6.01 -3.69
N THR A 23 -9.56 -6.97 -4.41
CA THR A 23 -10.38 -8.04 -3.82
C THR A 23 -9.54 -9.16 -3.23
N GLU A 24 -8.23 -9.17 -3.42
CA GLU A 24 -7.34 -10.15 -2.81
C GLU A 24 -7.31 -9.99 -1.31
N GLU A 25 -7.34 -11.10 -0.58
CA GLU A 25 -7.31 -11.07 0.88
C GLU A 25 -5.97 -10.51 1.38
N TYR A 26 -6.04 -9.67 2.40
CA TYR A 26 -4.87 -9.25 3.15
C TYR A 26 -4.47 -10.40 4.08
N LEU A 27 -3.23 -10.84 4.02
CA LEU A 27 -2.74 -12.05 4.69
C LEU A 27 -3.14 -12.09 6.16
N GLY A 28 -3.95 -13.10 6.53
CA GLY A 28 -4.41 -13.28 7.89
C GLY A 28 -5.48 -12.30 8.35
N GLU A 29 -5.98 -11.45 7.46
CA GLU A 29 -6.97 -10.44 7.78
C GLU A 29 -8.36 -10.80 7.26
N PRO A 30 -9.42 -10.40 7.96
CA PRO A 30 -10.79 -10.57 7.46
C PRO A 30 -11.19 -9.54 6.41
N VAL A 31 -10.26 -8.70 5.95
CA VAL A 31 -10.51 -7.66 4.95
C VAL A 31 -9.58 -7.82 3.75
N THR A 32 -10.02 -7.33 2.61
CA THR A 32 -9.17 -7.28 1.41
C THR A 32 -8.20 -6.10 1.51
N ILE A 33 -7.13 -6.14 0.70
CA ILE A 33 -6.16 -5.03 0.64
C ILE A 33 -6.87 -3.75 0.17
N GLY A 34 -7.76 -3.86 -0.83
CA GLY A 34 -8.53 -2.70 -1.30
C GLY A 34 -9.43 -2.12 -0.23
N ALA A 35 -10.12 -2.96 0.53
CA ALA A 35 -10.96 -2.50 1.64
C ALA A 35 -10.12 -1.82 2.73
N HIS A 36 -8.95 -2.36 3.04
CA HIS A 36 -8.02 -1.76 4.01
C HIS A 36 -7.61 -0.34 3.58
N MET A 37 -7.23 -0.18 2.31
CA MET A 37 -6.84 1.14 1.78
C MET A 37 -8.01 2.12 1.79
N LEU A 38 -9.21 1.66 1.40
CA LEU A 38 -10.41 2.50 1.42
C LEU A 38 -10.79 2.91 2.85
N GLN A 39 -10.65 2.02 3.81
CA GLN A 39 -10.89 2.34 5.23
C GLN A 39 -9.91 3.40 5.73
N ALA A 40 -8.63 3.29 5.37
CA ALA A 40 -7.63 4.29 5.75
C ALA A 40 -8.01 5.67 5.21
N ALA A 41 -8.41 5.75 3.95
CA ALA A 41 -8.86 7.01 3.34
C ALA A 41 -10.12 7.56 4.03
N HIS A 42 -11.07 6.69 4.36
CA HIS A 42 -12.29 7.08 5.06
C HIS A 42 -11.99 7.69 6.42
N PHE A 43 -11.10 7.08 7.20
CA PHE A 43 -10.72 7.62 8.51
C PHE A 43 -10.01 8.97 8.36
N ALA A 44 -9.14 9.13 7.37
CA ALA A 44 -8.50 10.42 7.11
C ALA A 44 -9.55 11.51 6.78
N GLN A 45 -10.57 11.16 6.01
CA GLN A 45 -11.65 12.05 5.68
C GLN A 45 -12.47 12.42 6.92
N GLN A 46 -12.81 11.45 7.76
CA GLN A 46 -13.55 11.69 8.99
C GLN A 46 -12.79 12.58 9.97
N ASP A 47 -11.46 12.45 10.01
CA ASP A 47 -10.61 13.26 10.89
C ASP A 47 -10.41 14.68 10.35
N GLY A 48 -11.00 15.03 9.21
CA GLY A 48 -10.96 16.37 8.66
C GLY A 48 -9.68 16.73 7.91
N HIS A 49 -8.91 15.73 7.50
CA HIS A 49 -7.70 15.98 6.71
C HIS A 49 -8.04 16.42 5.28
N ASP A 50 -7.08 17.07 4.64
CA ASP A 50 -7.25 17.54 3.26
C ASP A 50 -7.12 16.39 2.24
N ASP A 51 -7.40 16.71 0.97
CA ASP A 51 -7.41 15.72 -0.10
C ASP A 51 -6.05 15.03 -0.28
N ILE A 52 -4.94 15.75 -0.04
CA ILE A 52 -3.61 15.16 -0.18
C ILE A 52 -3.39 14.07 0.86
N VAL A 53 -3.79 14.30 2.10
CA VAL A 53 -3.68 13.30 3.17
C VAL A 53 -4.62 12.13 2.91
N ILE A 54 -5.84 12.40 2.43
CA ILE A 54 -6.79 11.34 2.07
C ILE A 54 -6.21 10.47 0.96
N ALA A 55 -5.63 11.07 -0.08
CA ALA A 55 -4.97 10.33 -1.15
C ALA A 55 -3.77 9.53 -0.63
N ALA A 56 -2.99 10.10 0.28
CA ALA A 56 -1.87 9.40 0.90
C ALA A 56 -2.33 8.15 1.66
N ALA A 57 -3.41 8.26 2.42
CA ALA A 57 -4.00 7.13 3.13
C ALA A 57 -4.52 6.07 2.15
N LEU A 58 -5.19 6.48 1.09
CA LEU A 58 -5.74 5.58 0.07
C LEU A 58 -4.63 4.77 -0.62
N LEU A 59 -3.49 5.37 -0.88
CA LEU A 59 -2.46 4.79 -1.74
C LEU A 59 -1.28 4.18 -0.97
N HIS A 60 -1.30 4.21 0.35
CA HIS A 60 -0.13 3.81 1.14
C HIS A 60 0.33 2.36 0.92
N ASP A 61 -0.57 1.46 0.61
CA ASP A 61 -0.29 0.04 0.39
C ASP A 61 -0.33 -0.38 -1.08
N VAL A 62 -0.40 0.58 -2.00
CA VAL A 62 -0.51 0.28 -3.43
C VAL A 62 0.69 -0.51 -3.95
N GLY A 63 1.82 -0.44 -3.26
CA GLY A 63 3.04 -1.15 -3.64
C GLY A 63 2.90 -2.66 -3.71
N HIS A 64 1.91 -3.23 -3.04
CA HIS A 64 1.61 -4.66 -3.18
C HIS A 64 1.28 -5.04 -4.63
N PHE A 65 0.88 -4.08 -5.45
CA PHE A 65 0.43 -4.32 -6.82
C PHE A 65 1.33 -3.67 -7.88
N THR A 66 2.45 -3.06 -7.49
CA THR A 66 3.27 -2.27 -8.41
C THR A 66 4.65 -2.86 -8.71
N GLY A 67 4.96 -4.05 -8.21
CA GLY A 67 6.28 -4.65 -8.38
C GLY A 67 6.74 -4.77 -9.84
N ASP A 68 5.82 -5.08 -10.75
CA ASP A 68 6.14 -5.26 -12.17
C ASP A 68 6.63 -3.98 -12.87
N PHE A 69 6.31 -2.82 -12.28
CA PHE A 69 6.63 -1.52 -12.89
C PHE A 69 8.00 -0.99 -12.47
N ILE A 70 8.63 -1.62 -11.49
CA ILE A 70 9.93 -1.15 -10.97
C ILE A 70 11.01 -2.23 -11.07
N GLY A 71 10.77 -3.28 -11.83
CA GLY A 71 11.74 -4.35 -11.97
C GLY A 71 11.90 -5.24 -10.74
N MET A 72 10.91 -5.26 -9.86
CA MET A 72 10.84 -6.14 -8.69
C MET A 72 9.79 -7.22 -8.93
N PRO A 73 10.09 -8.22 -9.77
CA PRO A 73 9.10 -9.22 -10.12
C PRO A 73 8.71 -10.05 -8.89
N LEU A 74 7.45 -10.49 -8.87
CA LEU A 74 7.00 -11.46 -7.91
C LEU A 74 7.74 -12.79 -8.14
N ALA A 75 8.00 -13.53 -7.09
CA ALA A 75 8.59 -14.86 -7.24
C ALA A 75 7.65 -15.72 -8.08
N GLU A 76 8.22 -16.37 -9.11
CA GLU A 76 7.44 -17.18 -10.02
C GLU A 76 6.77 -18.33 -9.26
N GLY A 77 5.49 -18.54 -9.52
CA GLY A 77 4.73 -19.60 -8.89
C GLY A 77 4.28 -19.33 -7.47
N THR A 78 4.59 -18.15 -6.91
CA THR A 78 4.20 -17.78 -5.57
C THR A 78 2.96 -16.88 -5.62
N ALA A 79 1.88 -17.31 -4.98
CA ALA A 79 0.72 -16.44 -4.83
C ALA A 79 1.08 -15.27 -3.92
N PHE A 80 0.60 -14.08 -4.27
CA PHE A 80 0.91 -12.85 -3.53
C PHE A 80 0.68 -13.00 -2.02
N MET A 81 -0.46 -13.58 -1.64
CA MET A 81 -0.84 -13.72 -0.23
C MET A 81 -0.16 -14.90 0.50
N GLU A 82 0.49 -15.77 -0.23
CA GLU A 82 1.24 -16.90 0.34
C GLU A 82 2.70 -16.54 0.63
N ASP A 83 3.19 -15.49 -0.02
CA ASP A 83 4.57 -15.06 0.16
C ASP A 83 4.67 -14.17 1.39
N THR A 84 5.28 -14.68 2.45
CA THR A 84 5.51 -13.95 3.69
C THR A 84 6.79 -13.11 3.65
N THR A 85 7.57 -13.20 2.56
CA THR A 85 8.78 -12.41 2.41
C THR A 85 8.41 -10.94 2.26
N ASP A 86 9.08 -10.08 3.01
CA ASP A 86 8.93 -8.64 2.85
C ASP A 86 9.44 -8.22 1.47
N ARG A 87 8.54 -7.77 0.62
CA ARG A 87 8.86 -7.31 -0.74
C ARG A 87 9.10 -5.82 -0.81
N GLN A 88 9.21 -5.17 0.35
CA GLN A 88 9.38 -3.71 0.40
C GLN A 88 8.29 -2.99 -0.40
N HIS A 89 7.03 -3.38 -0.16
CA HIS A 89 5.88 -2.78 -0.86
C HIS A 89 5.84 -1.26 -0.69
N GLU A 90 6.30 -0.75 0.43
CA GLU A 90 6.38 0.68 0.69
C GLU A 90 7.31 1.38 -0.31
N ARG A 91 8.40 0.75 -0.65
CA ARG A 91 9.35 1.27 -1.66
C ARG A 91 8.78 1.13 -3.06
N ALA A 92 8.23 -0.03 -3.37
CA ALA A 92 7.64 -0.31 -4.68
C ALA A 92 6.52 0.69 -5.00
N GLY A 93 5.65 0.95 -4.04
CA GLY A 93 4.59 1.94 -4.22
C GLY A 93 5.13 3.35 -4.38
N ALA A 94 6.07 3.75 -3.55
CA ALA A 94 6.66 5.08 -3.60
C ALA A 94 7.32 5.35 -4.95
N GLU A 95 8.05 4.39 -5.51
CA GLU A 95 8.70 4.56 -6.80
C GLU A 95 7.70 4.81 -7.94
N VAL A 96 6.55 4.13 -7.91
CA VAL A 96 5.50 4.37 -8.92
C VAL A 96 4.83 5.73 -8.69
N LEU A 97 4.52 6.07 -7.45
CA LEU A 97 3.79 7.31 -7.14
C LEU A 97 4.64 8.57 -7.34
N ASP A 98 5.95 8.46 -7.20
CA ASP A 98 6.86 9.61 -7.26
C ASP A 98 6.74 10.41 -8.56
N ALA A 99 6.42 9.75 -9.66
CA ALA A 99 6.29 10.41 -10.97
C ALA A 99 4.97 11.20 -11.11
N PHE A 100 3.96 10.96 -10.26
CA PHE A 100 2.60 11.43 -10.52
C PHE A 100 1.94 12.17 -9.36
N PHE A 101 2.45 12.04 -8.14
CA PHE A 101 1.80 12.56 -6.94
C PHE A 101 2.71 13.47 -6.15
N PRO A 102 2.14 14.36 -5.30
CA PRO A 102 2.93 15.22 -4.42
C PRO A 102 3.80 14.42 -3.45
N GLU A 103 4.88 15.04 -3.00
CA GLU A 103 5.86 14.43 -2.10
C GLU A 103 5.22 13.82 -0.85
N LEU A 104 4.22 14.47 -0.26
CA LEU A 104 3.55 13.95 0.92
C LEU A 104 2.93 12.57 0.67
N VAL A 105 2.28 12.36 -0.47
CA VAL A 105 1.69 11.07 -0.84
C VAL A 105 2.79 10.02 -0.98
N VAL A 106 3.87 10.36 -1.67
CA VAL A 106 5.01 9.47 -1.90
C VAL A 106 5.67 9.09 -0.57
N ASP A 107 5.92 10.06 0.30
CA ASP A 107 6.58 9.84 1.58
C ASP A 107 5.72 9.02 2.53
N CYS A 108 4.41 9.25 2.56
CA CYS A 108 3.51 8.41 3.36
C CYS A 108 3.59 6.95 2.93
N CYS A 109 3.63 6.69 1.63
CA CYS A 109 3.81 5.34 1.12
C CYS A 109 5.18 4.77 1.50
N ARG A 110 6.24 5.54 1.28
CA ARG A 110 7.62 5.09 1.51
C ARG A 110 7.90 4.77 2.96
N TYR A 111 7.34 5.53 3.88
CA TYR A 111 7.71 5.47 5.30
C TYR A 111 6.68 4.83 6.22
N HIS A 112 5.53 4.35 5.70
CA HIS A 112 4.48 3.82 6.58
C HIS A 112 4.92 2.58 7.37
N VAL A 113 5.75 1.72 6.78
CA VAL A 113 6.27 0.55 7.48
C VAL A 113 7.24 0.96 8.59
N ALA A 114 8.12 1.93 8.31
CA ALA A 114 9.04 2.47 9.31
C ALA A 114 8.28 3.14 10.45
N ALA A 115 7.21 3.88 10.14
CA ALA A 115 6.35 4.50 11.14
C ALA A 115 5.67 3.45 12.02
N LYS A 116 5.17 2.38 11.43
CA LYS A 116 4.59 1.26 12.17
C LYS A 116 5.62 0.65 13.13
N ARG A 117 6.83 0.40 12.67
CA ARG A 117 7.90 -0.14 13.51
C ARG A 117 8.26 0.79 14.66
N TYR A 118 8.28 2.09 14.39
CA TYR A 118 8.50 3.09 15.43
C TYR A 118 7.40 3.03 16.50
N LEU A 119 6.15 2.97 16.09
CA LEU A 119 5.01 2.89 17.00
C LEU A 119 5.06 1.60 17.83
N CYS A 120 5.44 0.48 17.24
CA CYS A 120 5.62 -0.78 17.96
C CYS A 120 6.67 -0.66 19.08
N ALA A 121 7.71 0.12 18.84
CA ALA A 121 8.79 0.31 19.81
C ALA A 121 8.43 1.31 20.91
N ARG A 122 7.54 2.28 20.62
CA ARG A 122 7.28 3.42 21.50
C ARG A 122 5.94 3.39 22.20
N GLU A 123 4.92 2.77 21.61
CA GLU A 123 3.56 2.79 22.14
C GLU A 123 3.20 1.43 22.74
N PRO A 124 2.99 1.33 24.07
CA PRO A 124 2.57 0.07 24.69
C PRO A 124 1.26 -0.43 24.07
N GLY A 125 1.23 -1.72 23.75
CA GLY A 125 0.04 -2.36 23.18
C GLY A 125 -0.14 -2.23 21.70
N TYR A 126 0.60 -1.34 21.03
CA TYR A 126 0.45 -1.16 19.58
C TYR A 126 0.77 -2.44 18.80
N PHE A 127 1.88 -3.10 19.14
CA PHE A 127 2.28 -4.36 18.48
C PHE A 127 1.21 -5.44 18.62
N GLU A 128 0.59 -5.53 19.79
CA GLU A 128 -0.41 -6.55 20.09
C GLU A 128 -1.69 -6.38 19.28
N GLU A 129 -1.96 -5.15 18.81
CA GLU A 129 -3.13 -4.87 17.99
C GLU A 129 -2.89 -5.12 16.50
N LEU A 130 -1.64 -5.40 16.10
CA LEU A 130 -1.31 -5.62 14.70
C LEU A 130 -1.74 -7.02 14.25
N SER A 131 -2.14 -7.12 12.99
CA SER A 131 -2.36 -8.40 12.33
C SER A 131 -1.04 -9.12 12.05
N ALA A 132 -1.12 -10.41 11.75
CA ALA A 132 0.05 -11.19 11.33
C ALA A 132 0.72 -10.59 10.10
N ALA A 133 -0.07 -10.11 9.12
CA ALA A 133 0.46 -9.49 7.92
C ALA A 133 1.26 -8.23 8.25
N SER A 134 0.75 -7.39 9.14
CA SER A 134 1.44 -6.17 9.57
C SER A 134 2.72 -6.47 10.35
N VAL A 135 2.74 -7.53 11.14
CA VAL A 135 3.94 -7.92 11.90
C VAL A 135 5.07 -8.33 10.96
N HIS A 136 4.75 -8.98 9.84
CA HIS A 136 5.74 -9.45 8.88
C HIS A 136 6.22 -8.38 7.89
N SER A 137 5.56 -7.26 7.83
CA SER A 137 5.94 -6.14 6.95
C SER A 137 7.14 -5.36 7.47
#